data_c19ca47666d3f4a4eee4950718cc94fc
#
_entry.id   c19ca47666d3f4a4eee4950718cc94fc
#
_cell.length_a   1.000
_cell.length_b   1.000
_cell.length_c   1.000
_cell.angle_alpha   90.00
_cell.angle_beta   90.00
_cell.angle_gamma   90.00
#
_symmetry.space_group_name_H-M   'P 1'
#
loop_
_entity.id
_entity.type
_entity.pdbx_description
1 polymer ?
#
loop_
_entity_poly.entity_id
_entity_poly.type
_entity_poly.pdbx_seq_one_letter_code
_entity_poly.pdbx_strand_id
1 'polypeptide(L)'
;MQIHAGNLKGRRIKTVKNAPYRPTTALARKSLFDILGNIEGKTFLDLFSGTGIIGFEASSRGVRHVMFVEKSVRANALLKINFSLLGISDDRCQILKDDVFRFLKEDKKFDIIFADPPYNSTNLEPIIEQSLALLHNDGLFILESAPQEFSNPPFRVREFGDTQLNFWKNGS
;
A
#
# COMPACT_ATOMS: atom_id res chain seq x y z
N MET A 1 3.20 -6.59 14.23
CA MET A 1 4.10 -6.36 13.08
C MET A 1 5.14 -5.30 13.42
N GLN A 2 6.29 -5.30 12.75
CA GLN A 2 7.42 -4.40 13.04
C GLN A 2 7.87 -3.67 11.78
N ILE A 3 8.23 -2.39 11.90
CA ILE A 3 8.82 -1.58 10.83
C ILE A 3 10.27 -1.98 10.64
N HIS A 4 10.70 -2.22 9.40
CA HIS A 4 12.00 -2.83 9.09
C HIS A 4 13.12 -1.82 8.87
N ALA A 5 12.80 -0.62 8.37
CA ALA A 5 13.81 0.38 8.03
C ALA A 5 13.32 1.82 8.27
N GLY A 6 14.22 2.79 8.09
CA GLY A 6 13.94 4.21 8.24
C GLY A 6 13.95 4.68 9.70
N ASN A 7 13.39 5.88 9.91
CA ASN A 7 13.44 6.57 11.21
C ASN A 7 12.57 5.91 12.30
N LEU A 8 11.62 5.05 11.92
CA LEU A 8 10.77 4.28 12.83
C LEU A 8 11.19 2.79 12.91
N LYS A 9 12.37 2.44 12.41
CA LYS A 9 12.88 1.05 12.43
C LYS A 9 12.77 0.45 13.83
N GLY A 10 12.28 -0.78 13.90
CA GLY A 10 12.09 -1.52 15.15
C GLY A 10 10.80 -1.22 15.90
N ARG A 11 10.09 -0.12 15.56
CA ARG A 11 8.79 0.19 16.16
C ARG A 11 7.76 -0.87 15.75
N ARG A 12 6.88 -1.20 16.67
CA ARG A 12 5.83 -2.20 16.45
C ARG A 12 4.47 -1.54 16.31
N ILE A 13 3.66 -2.06 15.38
CA ILE A 13 2.26 -1.71 15.25
C ILE A 13 1.36 -2.83 15.78
N LYS A 14 0.19 -2.46 16.26
CA LYS A 14 -0.86 -3.41 16.67
C LYS A 14 -1.48 -4.07 15.43
N THR A 15 -1.85 -5.34 15.59
CA THR A 15 -2.56 -6.14 14.59
C THR A 15 -3.81 -6.74 15.20
N VAL A 16 -4.77 -7.13 14.37
CA VAL A 16 -5.95 -7.87 14.82
C VAL A 16 -5.63 -9.35 14.80
N LYS A 17 -5.80 -10.03 15.94
CA LYS A 17 -5.79 -11.50 15.96
C LYS A 17 -6.97 -12.01 15.13
N ASN A 18 -6.74 -13.04 14.32
CA ASN A 18 -7.75 -13.67 13.46
C ASN A 18 -8.40 -12.67 12.47
N ALA A 19 -7.62 -11.74 11.93
CA ALA A 19 -8.08 -10.89 10.85
C ALA A 19 -8.49 -11.75 9.64
N PRO A 20 -9.61 -11.43 8.96
CA PRO A 20 -10.06 -12.20 7.79
C PRO A 20 -9.19 -11.98 6.54
N TYR A 21 -8.07 -11.31 6.69
CA TYR A 21 -7.10 -11.04 5.64
C TYR A 21 -5.72 -11.57 6.04
N ARG A 22 -4.96 -12.02 5.06
CA ARG A 22 -3.56 -12.40 5.23
C ARG A 22 -2.69 -11.15 5.10
N PRO A 23 -1.94 -10.75 6.12
CA PRO A 23 -1.06 -9.60 6.01
C PRO A 23 0.08 -9.90 5.02
N THR A 24 0.50 -8.90 4.25
CA THR A 24 1.74 -8.95 3.47
C THR A 24 2.87 -9.48 4.34
N THR A 25 3.51 -10.56 3.91
CA THR A 25 4.57 -11.20 4.70
C THR A 25 5.76 -10.25 4.89
N ALA A 26 6.54 -10.48 5.94
CA ALA A 26 7.75 -9.68 6.18
C ALA A 26 8.74 -9.76 5.00
N LEU A 27 8.82 -10.93 4.35
CA LEU A 27 9.67 -11.15 3.18
C LEU A 27 9.16 -10.38 1.95
N ALA A 28 7.87 -10.46 1.65
CA ALA A 28 7.25 -9.71 0.55
C ALA A 28 7.40 -8.20 0.75
N ARG A 29 7.17 -7.70 1.98
CA ARG A 29 7.36 -6.29 2.32
C ARG A 29 8.81 -5.84 2.17
N LYS A 30 9.78 -6.65 2.63
CA LYS A 30 11.19 -6.36 2.40
C LYS A 30 11.51 -6.25 0.90
N SER A 31 11.08 -7.23 0.11
CA SER A 31 11.28 -7.24 -1.34
C SER A 31 10.62 -6.04 -2.02
N LEU A 32 9.40 -5.67 -1.61
CA LEU A 32 8.70 -4.49 -2.12
C LEU A 32 9.58 -3.24 -1.98
N PHE A 33 10.05 -2.96 -0.79
CA PHE A 33 10.85 -1.74 -0.54
C PHE A 33 12.27 -1.82 -1.10
N ASP A 34 12.86 -3.01 -1.23
CA ASP A 34 14.13 -3.20 -1.95
C ASP A 34 13.99 -2.84 -3.44
N ILE A 35 12.86 -3.19 -4.06
CA ILE A 35 12.56 -2.86 -5.46
C ILE A 35 12.25 -1.37 -5.63
N LEU A 36 11.48 -0.77 -4.70
CA LEU A 36 11.16 0.66 -4.73
C LEU A 36 12.42 1.54 -4.56
N GLY A 37 13.43 1.05 -3.83
CA GLY A 37 14.67 1.77 -3.60
C GLY A 37 14.48 3.05 -2.77
N ASN A 38 15.07 4.16 -3.21
CA ASN A 38 14.92 5.45 -2.54
C ASN A 38 13.56 6.07 -2.87
N ILE A 39 12.72 6.22 -1.85
CA ILE A 39 11.38 6.81 -1.93
C ILE A 39 11.25 8.11 -1.14
N GLU A 40 12.36 8.67 -0.66
CA GLU A 40 12.37 9.92 0.09
C GLU A 40 11.72 11.06 -0.71
N GLY A 41 10.89 11.85 -0.05
CA GLY A 41 10.19 12.99 -0.64
C GLY A 41 9.01 12.64 -1.57
N LYS A 42 8.76 11.37 -1.87
CA LYS A 42 7.64 10.91 -2.71
C LYS A 42 6.31 10.94 -1.96
N THR A 43 5.21 10.92 -2.70
CA THR A 43 3.85 10.67 -2.18
C THR A 43 3.49 9.20 -2.34
N PHE A 44 2.83 8.64 -1.32
CA PHE A 44 2.47 7.23 -1.26
C PHE A 44 0.98 7.06 -0.98
N LEU A 45 0.29 6.25 -1.78
CA LEU A 45 -1.10 5.86 -1.56
C LEU A 45 -1.16 4.38 -1.17
N ASP A 46 -1.74 4.08 -0.01
CA ASP A 46 -1.95 2.72 0.51
C ASP A 46 -3.45 2.38 0.44
N LEU A 47 -3.82 1.62 -0.58
CA LEU A 47 -5.20 1.17 -0.82
C LEU A 47 -5.46 -0.16 -0.11
N PHE A 48 -6.67 -0.32 0.45
CA PHE A 48 -7.00 -1.48 1.30
C PHE A 48 -6.04 -1.61 2.49
N SER A 49 -5.77 -0.51 3.17
CA SER A 49 -4.61 -0.33 4.07
C SER A 49 -4.56 -1.29 5.25
N GLY A 50 -5.69 -1.84 5.71
CA GLY A 50 -5.75 -2.80 6.81
C GLY A 50 -5.06 -2.28 8.08
N THR A 51 -3.93 -2.89 8.45
CA THR A 51 -3.11 -2.47 9.61
C THR A 51 -2.29 -1.21 9.37
N GLY A 52 -2.11 -0.81 8.10
CA GLY A 52 -1.26 0.30 7.68
C GLY A 52 0.23 -0.01 7.60
N ILE A 53 0.64 -1.28 7.73
CA ILE A 53 2.07 -1.62 7.82
C ILE A 53 2.87 -1.16 6.60
N ILE A 54 2.29 -1.21 5.39
CA ILE A 54 2.96 -0.78 4.16
C ILE A 54 3.14 0.74 4.15
N GLY A 55 2.07 1.50 4.38
CA GLY A 55 2.15 2.97 4.42
C GLY A 55 3.00 3.49 5.57
N PHE A 56 2.97 2.86 6.75
CA PHE A 56 3.84 3.25 7.86
C PHE A 56 5.31 2.91 7.60
N GLU A 57 5.62 1.81 6.93
CA GLU A 57 6.97 1.50 6.46
C GLU A 57 7.45 2.55 5.44
N ALA A 58 6.59 2.97 4.50
CA ALA A 58 6.89 4.03 3.54
C ALA A 58 7.16 5.36 4.27
N SER A 59 6.31 5.74 5.25
CA SER A 59 6.52 6.91 6.08
C SER A 59 7.86 6.87 6.81
N SER A 60 8.22 5.73 7.39
CA SER A 60 9.52 5.53 8.05
C SER A 60 10.71 5.72 7.12
N ARG A 61 10.57 5.44 5.82
CA ARG A 61 11.60 5.57 4.79
C ARG A 61 11.64 6.94 4.12
N GLY A 62 10.93 7.91 4.66
CA GLY A 62 11.07 9.32 4.29
C GLY A 62 10.15 9.80 3.19
N VAL A 63 9.07 9.08 2.82
CA VAL A 63 8.07 9.65 1.92
C VAL A 63 7.50 10.95 2.54
N ARG A 64 7.21 11.91 1.68
CA ARG A 64 6.69 13.21 2.11
C ARG A 64 5.30 13.09 2.73
N HIS A 65 4.45 12.28 2.13
CA HIS A 65 3.06 12.09 2.56
C HIS A 65 2.55 10.69 2.22
N VAL A 66 1.85 10.08 3.17
CA VAL A 66 1.12 8.81 2.99
C VAL A 66 -0.38 9.07 3.11
N MET A 67 -1.14 8.58 2.15
CA MET A 67 -2.59 8.51 2.25
C MET A 67 -3.02 7.06 2.40
N PHE A 68 -3.79 6.75 3.43
CA PHE A 68 -4.41 5.45 3.67
C PHE A 68 -5.87 5.48 3.28
N VAL A 69 -6.33 4.52 2.48
CA VAL A 69 -7.74 4.35 2.12
C VAL A 69 -8.21 2.99 2.60
N GLU A 70 -9.16 2.98 3.52
CA GLU A 70 -9.69 1.79 4.14
C GLU A 70 -11.19 1.98 4.48
N LYS A 71 -12.05 1.05 4.05
CA LYS A 71 -13.49 1.16 4.29
C LYS A 71 -13.95 0.58 5.64
N SER A 72 -13.22 -0.39 6.18
CA SER A 72 -13.58 -1.06 7.43
C SER A 72 -13.47 -0.12 8.63
N VAL A 73 -14.54 0.04 9.39
CA VAL A 73 -14.55 0.83 10.63
C VAL A 73 -13.50 0.30 11.61
N ARG A 74 -13.41 -1.02 11.76
CA ARG A 74 -12.47 -1.68 12.68
C ARG A 74 -11.01 -1.45 12.26
N ALA A 75 -10.71 -1.59 10.96
CA ALA A 75 -9.37 -1.34 10.45
C ALA A 75 -8.98 0.14 10.54
N ASN A 76 -9.90 1.07 10.27
CA ASN A 76 -9.66 2.51 10.48
C ASN A 76 -9.35 2.86 11.94
N ALA A 77 -10.07 2.26 12.89
CA ALA A 77 -9.76 2.46 14.32
C ALA A 77 -8.34 1.97 14.65
N LEU A 78 -7.94 0.82 14.10
CA LEU A 78 -6.60 0.28 14.28
C LEU A 78 -5.51 1.15 13.62
N LEU A 79 -5.76 1.65 12.41
CA LEU A 79 -4.87 2.61 11.72
C LEU A 79 -4.60 3.84 12.58
N LYS A 80 -5.66 4.44 13.15
CA LYS A 80 -5.53 5.62 14.03
C LYS A 80 -4.74 5.31 15.30
N ILE A 81 -4.95 4.14 15.90
CA ILE A 81 -4.15 3.69 17.06
C ILE A 81 -2.68 3.55 16.67
N ASN A 82 -2.38 2.90 15.56
CA ASN A 82 -1.02 2.70 15.08
C ASN A 82 -0.35 4.04 14.71
N PHE A 83 -1.06 4.93 14.06
CA PHE A 83 -0.60 6.28 13.75
C PHE A 83 -0.17 7.03 15.02
N SER A 84 -1.03 7.04 16.04
CA SER A 84 -0.74 7.65 17.33
C SER A 84 0.45 7.00 18.03
N LEU A 85 0.52 5.66 18.05
CA LEU A 85 1.64 4.91 18.66
C LEU A 85 2.99 5.22 18.02
N LEU A 86 3.00 5.46 16.71
CA LEU A 86 4.22 5.76 15.96
C LEU A 86 4.66 7.22 16.13
N GLY A 87 3.77 8.12 16.59
CA GLY A 87 4.08 9.54 16.77
C GLY A 87 4.38 10.25 15.45
N ILE A 88 3.75 9.83 14.37
CA ILE A 88 3.87 10.49 13.06
C ILE A 88 3.03 11.78 13.09
N SER A 89 3.53 12.85 12.50
CA SER A 89 2.81 14.14 12.45
C SER A 89 1.67 14.09 11.39
N ASP A 90 0.58 14.83 11.68
CA ASP A 90 -0.64 14.84 10.86
C ASP A 90 -0.44 15.37 9.43
N ASP A 91 0.58 16.19 9.21
CA ASP A 91 0.95 16.69 7.89
C ASP A 91 1.60 15.63 7.00
N ARG A 92 2.09 14.54 7.58
CA ARG A 92 2.76 13.44 6.87
C ARG A 92 1.86 12.27 6.53
N CYS A 93 0.73 12.09 7.23
CA CYS A 93 -0.17 10.96 7.01
C CYS A 93 -1.63 11.38 7.08
N GLN A 94 -2.43 10.91 6.13
CA GLN A 94 -3.88 11.08 6.13
C GLN A 94 -4.56 9.72 6.10
N ILE A 95 -5.51 9.49 7.00
CA ILE A 95 -6.33 8.27 7.04
C ILE A 95 -7.73 8.61 6.56
N LEU A 96 -8.12 8.03 5.43
CA LEU A 96 -9.44 8.22 4.82
C LEU A 96 -10.27 6.94 4.97
N LYS A 97 -11.40 7.05 5.68
CA LYS A 97 -12.41 5.99 5.73
C LYS A 97 -13.28 6.09 4.49
N ASP A 98 -12.95 5.36 3.45
CA ASP A 98 -13.68 5.35 2.18
C ASP A 98 -13.61 4.00 1.47
N ASP A 99 -14.51 3.81 0.51
CA ASP A 99 -14.41 2.71 -0.45
C ASP A 99 -13.35 3.03 -1.51
N VAL A 100 -12.46 2.07 -1.77
CA VAL A 100 -11.35 2.26 -2.72
C VAL A 100 -11.85 2.61 -4.13
N PHE A 101 -12.91 1.96 -4.64
CA PHE A 101 -13.43 2.25 -5.98
C PHE A 101 -14.07 3.64 -6.09
N ARG A 102 -14.58 4.18 -4.98
CA ARG A 102 -15.05 5.56 -4.93
C ARG A 102 -13.87 6.53 -4.94
N PHE A 103 -12.86 6.27 -4.09
CA PHE A 103 -11.65 7.08 -4.00
C PHE A 103 -10.88 7.15 -5.33
N LEU A 104 -10.76 6.03 -6.06
CA LEU A 104 -10.05 5.97 -7.34
C LEU A 104 -10.65 6.85 -8.45
N LYS A 105 -11.85 7.41 -8.25
CA LYS A 105 -12.49 8.38 -9.16
C LYS A 105 -12.12 9.83 -8.87
N GLU A 106 -11.34 10.09 -7.79
CA GLU A 106 -10.88 11.43 -7.47
C GLU A 106 -9.76 11.88 -8.43
N ASP A 107 -9.62 13.19 -8.59
CA ASP A 107 -8.52 13.78 -9.36
C ASP A 107 -7.33 14.11 -8.45
N LYS A 108 -6.63 13.06 -8.05
CA LYS A 108 -5.40 13.14 -7.23
C LYS A 108 -4.28 12.37 -7.90
N LYS A 109 -3.04 12.77 -7.66
CA LYS A 109 -1.87 12.11 -8.23
C LYS A 109 -0.88 11.70 -7.15
N PHE A 110 -0.24 10.53 -7.37
CA PHE A 110 0.73 9.95 -6.46
C PHE A 110 1.96 9.45 -7.22
N ASP A 111 3.10 9.42 -6.53
CA ASP A 111 4.33 8.83 -7.07
C ASP A 111 4.32 7.31 -6.96
N ILE A 112 3.73 6.78 -5.86
CA ILE A 112 3.65 5.36 -5.58
C ILE A 112 2.25 5.03 -5.08
N ILE A 113 1.66 3.98 -5.66
CA ILE A 113 0.38 3.42 -5.21
C ILE A 113 0.58 1.94 -4.91
N PHE A 114 0.19 1.51 -3.73
CA PHE A 114 0.15 0.10 -3.33
C PHE A 114 -1.30 -0.31 -3.07
N ALA A 115 -1.67 -1.51 -3.51
CA ALA A 115 -2.98 -2.09 -3.27
C ALA A 115 -2.84 -3.57 -2.85
N ASP A 116 -3.54 -3.93 -1.76
CA ASP A 116 -3.71 -5.32 -1.30
C ASP A 116 -5.21 -5.60 -1.13
N PRO A 117 -5.95 -5.79 -2.24
CA PRO A 117 -7.38 -6.04 -2.19
C PRO A 117 -7.69 -7.37 -1.49
N PRO A 118 -8.92 -7.54 -0.93
CA PRO A 118 -9.33 -8.79 -0.32
C PRO A 118 -9.13 -9.98 -1.27
N TYR A 119 -8.65 -11.10 -0.75
CA TYR A 119 -8.28 -12.31 -1.52
C TYR A 119 -9.38 -12.83 -2.45
N ASN A 120 -10.66 -12.59 -2.10
CA ASN A 120 -11.81 -12.99 -2.91
C ASN A 120 -12.18 -11.98 -4.03
N SER A 121 -11.36 -10.98 -4.28
CA SER A 121 -11.59 -10.04 -5.38
C SER A 121 -11.36 -10.73 -6.71
N THR A 122 -12.44 -10.96 -7.47
CA THR A 122 -12.41 -11.74 -8.72
C THR A 122 -12.01 -10.93 -9.95
N ASN A 123 -12.14 -9.60 -9.89
CA ASN A 123 -11.77 -8.72 -11.00
C ASN A 123 -10.91 -7.55 -10.48
N LEU A 124 -9.62 -7.62 -10.77
CA LEU A 124 -8.62 -6.62 -10.36
C LEU A 124 -8.32 -5.59 -11.46
N GLU A 125 -8.79 -5.80 -12.69
CA GLU A 125 -8.54 -4.92 -13.83
C GLU A 125 -8.97 -3.46 -13.58
N PRO A 126 -10.16 -3.17 -13.00
CA PRO A 126 -10.54 -1.80 -12.69
C PRO A 126 -9.62 -1.12 -11.66
N ILE A 127 -9.05 -1.88 -10.71
CA ILE A 127 -8.09 -1.34 -9.74
C ILE A 127 -6.81 -0.94 -10.46
N ILE A 128 -6.32 -1.78 -11.38
CA ILE A 128 -5.11 -1.51 -12.16
C ILE A 128 -5.31 -0.25 -13.01
N GLU A 129 -6.36 -0.22 -13.84
CA GLU A 129 -6.65 0.87 -14.76
C GLU A 129 -6.79 2.21 -14.03
N GLN A 130 -7.61 2.25 -12.98
CA GLN A 130 -7.86 3.48 -12.23
C GLN A 130 -6.64 3.92 -11.41
N SER A 131 -5.87 2.98 -10.84
CA SER A 131 -4.64 3.31 -10.12
C SER A 131 -3.58 3.90 -11.04
N LEU A 132 -3.42 3.35 -12.24
CA LEU A 132 -2.50 3.90 -13.25
C LEU A 132 -2.89 5.33 -13.64
N ALA A 133 -4.19 5.64 -13.73
CA ALA A 133 -4.68 6.98 -13.99
C ALA A 133 -4.35 7.99 -12.87
N LEU A 134 -4.15 7.53 -11.63
CA LEU A 134 -3.77 8.37 -10.48
C LEU A 134 -2.26 8.49 -10.28
N LEU A 135 -1.43 7.93 -11.15
CA LEU A 135 0.02 8.08 -11.04
C LEU A 135 0.50 9.39 -11.67
N HIS A 136 1.49 10.00 -11.03
CA HIS A 136 2.36 10.96 -11.71
C HIS A 136 3.14 10.27 -12.84
N ASN A 137 3.74 11.06 -13.74
CA ASN A 137 4.70 10.53 -14.72
C ASN A 137 5.82 9.81 -13.98
N ASP A 138 6.25 8.66 -14.50
CA ASP A 138 7.23 7.77 -13.87
C ASP A 138 6.80 7.16 -12.51
N GLY A 139 5.54 7.36 -12.10
CA GLY A 139 4.98 6.76 -10.91
C GLY A 139 4.85 5.23 -11.01
N LEU A 140 4.81 4.56 -9.87
CA LEU A 140 4.73 3.11 -9.76
C LEU A 140 3.42 2.68 -9.08
N PHE A 141 2.74 1.71 -9.69
CA PHE A 141 1.64 0.99 -9.06
C PHE A 141 2.06 -0.44 -8.73
N ILE A 142 1.78 -0.87 -7.52
CA ILE A 142 2.06 -2.21 -7.02
C ILE A 142 0.79 -2.86 -6.53
N LEU A 143 0.49 -4.06 -7.04
CA LEU A 143 -0.67 -4.86 -6.63
C LEU A 143 -0.21 -6.18 -6.04
N GLU A 144 -0.60 -6.46 -4.80
CA GLU A 144 -0.51 -7.79 -4.22
C GLU A 144 -1.73 -8.61 -4.63
N SER A 145 -1.52 -9.82 -5.16
CA SER A 145 -2.59 -10.72 -5.61
C SER A 145 -2.18 -12.18 -5.50
N ALA A 146 -3.15 -13.09 -5.63
CA ALA A 146 -2.84 -14.47 -6.00
C ALA A 146 -2.19 -14.50 -7.40
N PRO A 147 -1.39 -15.52 -7.71
CA PRO A 147 -0.80 -15.68 -9.05
C PRO A 147 -1.86 -15.70 -10.14
N GLN A 148 -1.77 -14.77 -11.08
CA GLN A 148 -2.66 -14.64 -12.24
C GLN A 148 -2.04 -13.77 -13.33
N GLU A 149 -2.61 -13.86 -14.54
CA GLU A 149 -2.28 -12.97 -15.65
C GLU A 149 -3.24 -11.79 -15.70
N PHE A 150 -2.77 -10.67 -16.26
CA PHE A 150 -3.53 -9.44 -16.43
C PHE A 150 -3.56 -9.00 -17.89
N SER A 151 -4.66 -8.35 -18.33
CA SER A 151 -4.81 -7.82 -19.69
C SER A 151 -3.75 -6.77 -20.00
N ASN A 152 -3.39 -5.95 -19.02
CA ASN A 152 -2.21 -5.07 -19.05
C ASN A 152 -1.11 -5.73 -18.21
N PRO A 153 -0.11 -6.41 -18.82
CA PRO A 153 0.87 -7.16 -18.07
C PRO A 153 1.79 -6.24 -17.26
N PRO A 154 2.13 -6.61 -16.00
CA PRO A 154 3.11 -5.87 -15.21
C PRO A 154 4.51 -6.00 -15.83
N PHE A 155 5.35 -4.96 -15.71
CA PHE A 155 6.73 -5.03 -16.19
C PHE A 155 7.63 -5.89 -15.28
N ARG A 156 7.17 -6.18 -14.06
CA ARG A 156 7.88 -7.01 -13.07
C ARG A 156 6.88 -7.74 -12.17
N VAL A 157 7.17 -9.00 -11.87
CA VAL A 157 6.45 -9.82 -10.89
C VAL A 157 7.44 -10.41 -9.89
N ARG A 158 7.03 -10.55 -8.64
CA ARG A 158 7.73 -11.25 -7.57
C ARG A 158 6.78 -12.17 -6.82
N GLU A 159 7.08 -13.45 -6.80
CA GLU A 159 6.25 -14.48 -6.16
C GLU A 159 6.71 -14.78 -4.74
N PHE A 160 5.74 -15.00 -3.84
CA PHE A 160 5.93 -15.33 -2.44
C PHE A 160 4.92 -16.39 -2.01
N GLY A 161 5.19 -17.66 -2.37
CA GLY A 161 4.26 -18.76 -2.12
C GLY A 161 2.99 -18.64 -2.95
N ASP A 162 1.87 -18.39 -2.30
CA ASP A 162 0.53 -18.25 -2.90
C ASP A 162 0.13 -16.78 -3.19
N THR A 163 1.06 -15.86 -3.09
CA THR A 163 0.88 -14.45 -3.43
C THR A 163 1.99 -13.94 -4.33
N GLN A 164 1.72 -12.87 -5.07
CA GLN A 164 2.70 -12.17 -5.90
C GLN A 164 2.54 -10.66 -5.78
N LEU A 165 3.65 -9.94 -5.93
CA LEU A 165 3.70 -8.50 -6.14
C LEU A 165 3.87 -8.20 -7.61
N ASN A 166 2.95 -7.44 -8.17
CA ASN A 166 2.91 -7.06 -9.57
C ASN A 166 3.19 -5.56 -9.67
N PHE A 167 4.07 -5.16 -10.59
CA PHE A 167 4.54 -3.78 -10.72
C PHE A 167 4.21 -3.21 -12.09
N TRP A 168 3.56 -2.04 -12.12
CA TRP A 168 3.32 -1.23 -13.32
C TRP A 168 3.97 0.14 -13.17
N LYS A 169 4.33 0.75 -14.28
CA LYS A 169 4.87 2.11 -14.34
C LYS A 169 4.01 2.97 -15.26
N ASN A 170 3.73 4.21 -14.87
CA ASN A 170 3.10 5.18 -15.74
C ASN A 170 4.14 5.77 -16.69
N GLY A 171 3.83 5.84 -17.99
CA GLY A 171 4.72 6.42 -19.00
C GLY A 171 5.73 5.45 -19.63
N SER A 172 5.51 4.16 -19.57
CA SER A 172 6.24 3.13 -20.31
C SER A 172 5.50 2.72 -21.59
#